data_2810d2f3e41d01644d74a7a3d7792399
#
_entry.id   2810d2f3e41d01644d74a7a3d7792399
#
_cell.length_a   1.000
_cell.length_b   1.000
_cell.length_c   1.000
_cell.angle_alpha   90.00
_cell.angle_beta   90.00
_cell.angle_gamma   90.00
#
_symmetry.space_group_name_H-M   'P 1'
#
loop_
_entity.id
_entity.type
_entity.pdbx_description
1 polymer ?
#
loop_
_entity_poly.entity_id
_entity_poly.type
_entity_poly.pdbx_seq_one_letter_code
_entity_poly.pdbx_strand_id
1 'polypeptide(L)'
;MLHDQDKDLSDDVRVLEDSLAALGLDRKHCIHTGPLIRRENEYINMNREERRMILTRMMSFIRKAPIVYKCFTLDKKFLSGNTAIHDALLQSIVRFLIDKADDLNQYDRIKLYYDNGQPQVKELLREAFAIYASKTTFISDVHPEKYRLFQAADTLCTLELARFKLQSGEHLSTSEFQFFGGLGNLNKHYFKPISRKLCK
;
A
#
# COMPACT_ATOMS: atom_id res chain seq x y z
N MET A 1 2.45 -5.89 -1.12
CA MET A 1 3.65 -5.51 -0.36
C MET A 1 4.25 -6.76 0.24
N LEU A 2 5.56 -6.88 0.28
CA LEU A 2 6.31 -8.03 0.80
C LEU A 2 7.25 -7.55 1.90
N HIS A 3 7.36 -8.35 2.94
CA HIS A 3 8.26 -8.13 4.06
C HIS A 3 8.82 -9.49 4.51
N ASP A 4 10.13 -9.55 4.62
CA ASP A 4 10.86 -10.68 5.19
C ASP A 4 10.76 -10.60 6.72
N GLN A 5 10.11 -11.59 7.34
CA GLN A 5 9.84 -11.57 8.79
C GLN A 5 11.09 -11.76 9.66
N ASP A 6 12.20 -12.20 9.09
CA ASP A 6 13.48 -12.25 9.79
C ASP A 6 14.10 -10.84 9.97
N LYS A 7 13.57 -9.85 9.24
CA LYS A 7 13.95 -8.44 9.40
C LYS A 7 13.02 -7.75 10.38
N ASP A 8 13.52 -7.41 11.56
CA ASP A 8 12.73 -6.75 12.58
C ASP A 8 12.27 -5.34 12.13
N LEU A 9 11.00 -5.06 12.41
CA LEU A 9 10.35 -3.77 12.16
C LEU A 9 10.07 -2.97 13.43
N SER A 10 10.35 -3.52 14.59
CA SER A 10 9.94 -2.95 15.88
C SER A 10 10.44 -1.53 16.08
N ASP A 11 11.69 -1.26 15.72
CA ASP A 11 12.28 0.08 15.84
C ASP A 11 11.68 1.06 14.83
N ASP A 12 11.46 0.64 13.57
CA ASP A 12 10.83 1.50 12.56
C ASP A 12 9.39 1.85 12.95
N VAL A 13 8.63 0.88 13.49
CA VAL A 13 7.26 1.08 13.98
C VAL A 13 7.28 2.02 15.17
N ARG A 14 8.16 1.82 16.15
CA ARG A 14 8.30 2.70 17.32
C ARG A 14 8.61 4.14 16.90
N VAL A 15 9.54 4.34 15.99
CA VAL A 15 9.89 5.67 15.46
C VAL A 15 8.70 6.34 14.78
N LEU A 16 7.89 5.60 14.00
CA LEU A 16 6.65 6.12 13.41
C LEU A 16 5.69 6.56 14.53
N GLU A 17 5.42 5.69 15.49
CA GLU A 17 4.48 5.94 16.59
C GLU A 17 4.89 7.13 17.45
N ASP A 18 6.17 7.23 17.82
CA ASP A 18 6.71 8.37 18.54
C ASP A 18 6.58 9.67 17.74
N SER A 19 6.79 9.59 16.43
CA SER A 19 6.66 10.74 15.54
C SER A 19 5.20 11.21 15.37
N LEU A 20 4.22 10.30 15.45
CA LEU A 20 2.79 10.65 15.47
C LEU A 20 2.40 11.29 16.82
N ALA A 21 2.88 10.72 17.94
CA ALA A 21 2.68 11.33 19.26
C ALA A 21 3.24 12.75 19.35
N ALA A 22 4.39 13.01 18.73
CA ALA A 22 4.98 14.34 18.64
C ALA A 22 4.15 15.34 17.83
N LEU A 23 3.20 14.88 17.01
CA LEU A 23 2.20 15.70 16.32
C LEU A 23 0.91 15.88 17.14
N GLY A 24 0.86 15.39 18.39
CA GLY A 24 -0.34 15.45 19.25
C GLY A 24 -1.39 14.38 18.91
N LEU A 25 -1.04 13.37 18.12
CA LEU A 25 -1.92 12.25 17.81
C LEU A 25 -1.71 11.08 18.76
N ASP A 26 -2.69 10.17 18.81
CA ASP A 26 -2.46 8.88 19.48
C ASP A 26 -1.31 8.15 18.79
N ARG A 27 -0.44 7.49 19.57
CA ARG A 27 0.68 6.70 19.05
C ARG A 27 0.20 5.64 18.05
N LYS A 28 -0.99 5.09 18.27
CA LYS A 28 -1.63 4.07 17.42
C LYS A 28 -2.62 4.67 16.41
N HIS A 29 -2.61 5.99 16.23
CA HIS A 29 -3.44 6.62 15.22
C HIS A 29 -3.35 5.88 13.88
N CYS A 30 -4.50 5.46 13.34
CA CYS A 30 -4.56 4.73 12.08
C CYS A 30 -4.54 5.72 10.92
N ILE A 31 -3.52 5.63 10.08
CA ILE A 31 -3.38 6.54 8.93
C ILE A 31 -4.14 5.97 7.74
N HIS A 32 -5.21 6.65 7.35
CA HIS A 32 -5.98 6.39 6.14
C HIS A 32 -5.62 7.42 5.07
N THR A 33 -4.81 7.03 4.10
CA THR A 33 -4.19 7.98 3.15
C THR A 33 -5.21 8.69 2.26
N GLY A 34 -6.23 7.99 1.78
CA GLY A 34 -7.28 8.58 0.98
C GLY A 34 -8.04 9.71 1.74
N PRO A 35 -8.66 9.43 2.89
CA PRO A 35 -9.28 10.43 3.75
C PRO A 35 -8.33 11.56 4.16
N LEU A 36 -7.07 11.24 4.49
CA LEU A 36 -6.03 12.22 4.83
C LEU A 36 -5.83 13.25 3.71
N ILE A 37 -5.73 12.79 2.46
CA ILE A 37 -5.56 13.68 1.29
C ILE A 37 -6.81 14.50 1.03
N ARG A 38 -7.99 13.87 1.07
CA ARG A 38 -9.27 14.52 0.75
C ARG A 38 -9.85 15.34 1.88
N ARG A 39 -9.25 15.32 3.08
CA ARG A 39 -9.74 16.01 4.27
C ARG A 39 -11.09 15.48 4.74
N GLU A 40 -11.19 14.17 4.89
CA GLU A 40 -12.39 13.44 5.29
C GLU A 40 -12.22 12.81 6.68
N ASN A 41 -13.31 12.39 7.29
CA ASN A 41 -13.37 11.67 8.56
C ASN A 41 -12.62 12.42 9.68
N GLU A 42 -11.72 11.76 10.37
CA GLU A 42 -10.89 12.30 11.46
C GLU A 42 -9.99 13.48 11.04
N TYR A 43 -9.77 13.68 9.74
CA TYR A 43 -8.93 14.76 9.20
C TYR A 43 -9.69 16.03 8.82
N ILE A 44 -11.02 16.07 9.04
CA ILE A 44 -11.88 17.18 8.58
C ILE A 44 -11.50 18.53 9.20
N ASN A 45 -11.05 18.52 10.45
CA ASN A 45 -10.65 19.71 11.20
C ASN A 45 -9.15 20.05 11.07
N MET A 46 -8.38 19.18 10.42
CA MET A 46 -6.95 19.40 10.23
C MET A 46 -6.68 20.29 9.03
N ASN A 47 -5.74 21.22 9.19
CA ASN A 47 -5.26 21.98 8.06
C ASN A 47 -4.36 21.14 7.12
N ARG A 48 -3.94 21.71 6.00
CA ARG A 48 -3.17 20.98 5.00
C ARG A 48 -1.78 20.58 5.49
N GLU A 49 -1.15 21.45 6.25
CA GLU A 49 0.21 21.25 6.78
C GLU A 49 0.24 20.13 7.81
N GLU A 50 -0.71 20.08 8.71
CA GLU A 50 -0.87 18.99 9.69
C GLU A 50 -1.02 17.64 8.99
N ARG A 51 -1.92 17.56 8.00
CA ARG A 51 -2.14 16.33 7.23
C ARG A 51 -0.91 15.91 6.43
N ARG A 52 -0.16 16.85 5.87
CA ARG A 52 1.13 16.58 5.20
C ARG A 52 2.20 16.08 6.16
N MET A 53 2.26 16.60 7.37
CA MET A 53 3.17 16.10 8.39
C MET A 53 2.89 14.63 8.69
N ILE A 54 1.63 14.24 8.86
CA ILE A 54 1.24 12.83 9.07
C ILE A 54 1.73 11.95 7.90
N LEU A 55 1.41 12.34 6.66
CA LEU A 55 1.87 11.58 5.49
C LEU A 55 3.40 11.52 5.40
N THR A 56 4.10 12.60 5.77
CA THR A 56 5.57 12.63 5.79
C THR A 56 6.14 11.61 6.78
N ARG A 57 5.50 11.40 7.94
CA ARG A 57 5.90 10.36 8.90
C ARG A 57 5.74 8.96 8.31
N MET A 58 4.59 8.70 7.69
CA MET A 58 4.36 7.43 6.98
C MET A 58 5.36 7.22 5.83
N MET A 59 5.65 8.25 5.04
CA MET A 59 6.65 8.17 3.98
C MET A 59 8.06 7.92 4.52
N SER A 60 8.39 8.45 5.69
CA SER A 60 9.66 8.16 6.36
C SER A 60 9.75 6.70 6.79
N PHE A 61 8.67 6.16 7.38
CA PHE A 61 8.56 4.74 7.71
C PHE A 61 8.71 3.85 6.46
N ILE A 62 7.94 4.10 5.40
CA ILE A 62 8.04 3.33 4.15
C ILE A 62 9.46 3.32 3.57
N ARG A 63 10.17 4.45 3.63
CA ARG A 63 11.55 4.53 3.12
C ARG A 63 12.54 3.70 3.91
N LYS A 64 12.39 3.64 5.24
CA LYS A 64 13.32 2.95 6.16
C LYS A 64 13.00 1.47 6.27
N ALA A 65 11.73 1.13 6.45
CA ALA A 65 11.28 -0.24 6.64
C ALA A 65 11.82 -1.20 5.56
N PRO A 66 12.26 -2.41 5.92
CA PRO A 66 12.76 -3.43 4.99
C PRO A 66 11.61 -4.10 4.23
N ILE A 67 10.90 -3.32 3.44
CA ILE A 67 9.79 -3.74 2.61
C ILE A 67 10.08 -3.48 1.14
N VAL A 68 9.48 -4.29 0.28
CA VAL A 68 9.31 -4.02 -1.15
C VAL A 68 7.85 -4.20 -1.52
N TYR A 69 7.42 -3.64 -2.66
CA TYR A 69 6.04 -3.81 -3.11
C TYR A 69 5.94 -4.02 -4.61
N LYS A 70 4.86 -4.65 -5.02
CA LYS A 70 4.39 -4.72 -6.41
C LYS A 70 2.99 -4.14 -6.46
N CYS A 71 2.73 -3.31 -7.45
CA CYS A 71 1.41 -2.79 -7.75
C CYS A 71 0.87 -3.48 -9.00
N PHE A 72 -0.37 -3.92 -8.94
CA PHE A 72 -1.11 -4.46 -10.07
C PHE A 72 -2.23 -3.48 -10.39
N THR A 73 -2.19 -2.89 -11.57
CA THR A 73 -3.17 -1.91 -12.03
C THR A 73 -3.84 -2.41 -13.31
N LEU A 74 -5.14 -2.22 -13.39
CA LEU A 74 -5.92 -2.50 -14.59
C LEU A 74 -6.75 -1.27 -14.97
N ASP A 75 -6.77 -0.95 -16.25
CA ASP A 75 -7.74 0.00 -16.78
C ASP A 75 -9.03 -0.73 -17.12
N LYS A 76 -10.07 -0.49 -16.31
CA LYS A 76 -11.39 -1.11 -16.49
C LYS A 76 -12.06 -0.74 -17.82
N LYS A 77 -11.63 0.34 -18.47
CA LYS A 77 -12.18 0.77 -19.77
C LYS A 77 -11.97 -0.28 -20.87
N PHE A 78 -10.94 -1.13 -20.74
CA PHE A 78 -10.61 -2.17 -21.71
C PHE A 78 -11.11 -3.56 -21.31
N LEU A 79 -11.85 -3.68 -20.22
CA LEU A 79 -12.31 -4.98 -19.69
C LEU A 79 -13.84 -4.97 -19.54
N SER A 80 -14.50 -5.97 -20.12
CA SER A 80 -15.95 -6.13 -20.03
C SER A 80 -16.32 -7.16 -18.96
N GLY A 81 -16.88 -6.65 -17.86
CA GLY A 81 -17.41 -7.46 -16.77
C GLY A 81 -16.40 -7.85 -15.68
N ASN A 82 -16.95 -8.28 -14.54
CA ASN A 82 -16.16 -8.60 -13.36
C ASN A 82 -15.24 -9.81 -13.55
N THR A 83 -15.66 -10.80 -14.35
CA THR A 83 -14.86 -11.99 -14.65
C THR A 83 -13.58 -11.62 -15.40
N ALA A 84 -13.66 -10.76 -16.43
CA ALA A 84 -12.48 -10.32 -17.18
C ALA A 84 -11.49 -9.54 -16.30
N ILE A 85 -12.01 -8.73 -15.38
CA ILE A 85 -11.18 -8.01 -14.40
C ILE A 85 -10.48 -8.99 -13.44
N HIS A 86 -11.23 -9.97 -12.94
CA HIS A 86 -10.70 -11.01 -12.06
C HIS A 86 -9.57 -11.79 -12.73
N ASP A 87 -9.84 -12.31 -13.94
CA ASP A 87 -8.87 -13.13 -14.69
C ASP A 87 -7.60 -12.35 -15.02
N ALA A 88 -7.73 -11.09 -15.43
CA ALA A 88 -6.58 -10.25 -15.74
C ALA A 88 -5.72 -9.95 -14.50
N LEU A 89 -6.35 -9.71 -13.34
CA LEU A 89 -5.64 -9.55 -12.08
C LEU A 89 -4.97 -10.85 -11.65
N LEU A 90 -5.69 -11.96 -11.70
CA LEU A 90 -5.17 -13.28 -11.35
C LEU A 90 -3.93 -13.62 -12.18
N GLN A 91 -4.03 -13.49 -13.50
CA GLN A 91 -2.90 -13.72 -14.40
C GLN A 91 -1.69 -12.84 -14.06
N SER A 92 -1.93 -11.56 -13.76
CA SER A 92 -0.86 -10.61 -13.42
C SER A 92 -0.15 -11.00 -12.12
N ILE A 93 -0.90 -11.44 -11.10
CA ILE A 93 -0.36 -11.87 -9.82
C ILE A 93 0.37 -13.21 -9.97
N VAL A 94 -0.23 -14.18 -10.67
CA VAL A 94 0.38 -15.50 -10.91
C VAL A 94 1.69 -15.34 -11.67
N ARG A 95 1.73 -14.52 -12.73
CA ARG A 95 2.97 -14.23 -13.44
C ARG A 95 4.05 -13.68 -12.52
N PHE A 96 3.71 -12.70 -11.68
CA PHE A 96 4.64 -12.16 -10.69
C PHE A 96 5.14 -13.23 -9.72
N LEU A 97 4.28 -14.14 -9.25
CA LEU A 97 4.67 -15.23 -8.36
C LEU A 97 5.61 -16.23 -9.04
N ILE A 98 5.40 -16.50 -10.33
CA ILE A 98 6.29 -17.34 -11.13
C ILE A 98 7.64 -16.63 -11.33
N ASP A 99 7.64 -15.34 -11.71
CA ASP A 99 8.87 -14.57 -11.89
C ASP A 99 9.69 -14.47 -10.59
N LYS A 100 9.04 -14.61 -9.45
CA LYS A 100 9.63 -14.57 -8.10
C LYS A 100 9.75 -15.93 -7.43
N ALA A 101 9.59 -17.02 -8.19
CA ALA A 101 9.57 -18.36 -7.62
C ALA A 101 10.86 -18.69 -6.86
N ASP A 102 12.02 -18.34 -7.40
CA ASP A 102 13.32 -18.61 -6.76
C ASP A 102 13.44 -17.84 -5.42
N ASP A 103 13.02 -16.58 -5.39
CA ASP A 103 13.01 -15.76 -4.18
C ASP A 103 12.04 -16.34 -3.15
N LEU A 104 10.81 -16.71 -3.57
CA LEU A 104 9.76 -17.21 -2.68
C LEU A 104 10.03 -18.63 -2.18
N ASN A 105 10.75 -19.44 -2.95
CA ASN A 105 11.10 -20.81 -2.55
C ASN A 105 12.14 -20.86 -1.44
N GLN A 106 12.88 -19.79 -1.21
CA GLN A 106 13.83 -19.69 -0.10
C GLN A 106 13.15 -19.63 1.27
N TYR A 107 11.86 -19.31 1.33
CA TYR A 107 11.11 -19.21 2.57
C TYR A 107 10.35 -20.51 2.88
N ASP A 108 10.41 -20.96 4.12
CA ASP A 108 9.65 -22.12 4.60
C ASP A 108 8.16 -21.82 4.74
N ARG A 109 7.82 -20.56 5.02
CA ARG A 109 6.43 -20.11 5.26
C ARG A 109 6.15 -18.79 4.59
N ILE A 110 4.96 -18.69 4.01
CA ILE A 110 4.40 -17.45 3.47
C ILE A 110 3.17 -17.10 4.30
N LYS A 111 3.15 -15.94 4.93
CA LYS A 111 1.97 -15.41 5.62
C LYS A 111 1.31 -14.35 4.75
N LEU A 112 0.07 -14.61 4.37
CA LEU A 112 -0.72 -13.69 3.56
C LEU A 112 -1.71 -12.95 4.46
N TYR A 113 -1.54 -11.65 4.56
CA TYR A 113 -2.41 -10.76 5.30
C TYR A 113 -3.32 -10.02 4.33
N TYR A 114 -4.60 -9.98 4.64
CA TYR A 114 -5.61 -9.25 3.88
C TYR A 114 -6.68 -8.66 4.82
N ASP A 115 -7.07 -7.40 4.60
CA ASP A 115 -7.92 -6.62 5.50
C ASP A 115 -9.42 -6.92 5.40
N ASN A 116 -9.82 -7.95 4.69
CA ASN A 116 -11.22 -8.34 4.45
C ASN A 116 -12.11 -7.28 3.75
N GLY A 117 -11.53 -6.23 3.19
CA GLY A 117 -12.29 -5.14 2.57
C GLY A 117 -13.12 -5.57 1.34
N GLN A 118 -12.63 -6.52 0.55
CA GLN A 118 -13.29 -6.99 -0.68
C GLN A 118 -13.19 -8.52 -0.80
N PRO A 119 -14.30 -9.26 -0.62
CA PRO A 119 -14.29 -10.72 -0.69
C PRO A 119 -13.70 -11.29 -1.99
N GLN A 120 -13.95 -10.62 -3.12
CA GLN A 120 -13.43 -11.03 -4.44
C GLN A 120 -11.89 -11.00 -4.50
N VAL A 121 -11.26 -10.01 -3.85
CA VAL A 121 -9.79 -9.93 -3.78
C VAL A 121 -9.21 -11.01 -2.90
N LYS A 122 -9.92 -11.38 -1.82
CA LYS A 122 -9.52 -12.49 -0.95
C LYS A 122 -9.50 -13.82 -1.71
N GLU A 123 -10.55 -14.08 -2.51
CA GLU A 123 -10.64 -15.29 -3.33
C GLU A 123 -9.54 -15.32 -4.40
N LEU A 124 -9.36 -14.22 -5.12
CA LEU A 124 -8.31 -14.05 -6.10
C LEU A 124 -6.91 -14.32 -5.53
N LEU A 125 -6.63 -13.84 -4.30
CA LEU A 125 -5.36 -14.11 -3.63
C LEU A 125 -5.21 -15.59 -3.26
N ARG A 126 -6.29 -16.26 -2.84
CA ARG A 126 -6.26 -17.71 -2.58
C ARG A 126 -5.96 -18.51 -3.84
N GLU A 127 -6.59 -18.17 -4.95
CA GLU A 127 -6.33 -18.81 -6.25
C GLU A 127 -4.88 -18.57 -6.69
N ALA A 128 -4.41 -17.33 -6.65
CA ALA A 128 -3.06 -16.98 -7.04
C ALA A 128 -1.99 -17.72 -6.22
N PHE A 129 -2.20 -17.86 -4.91
CA PHE A 129 -1.24 -18.53 -4.02
C PHE A 129 -1.47 -20.04 -3.89
N ALA A 130 -2.38 -20.63 -4.65
CA ALA A 130 -2.62 -22.08 -4.66
C ALA A 130 -1.36 -22.89 -4.99
N ILE A 131 -0.46 -22.37 -5.84
CA ILE A 131 0.83 -23.01 -6.17
C ILE A 131 1.77 -23.10 -4.97
N TYR A 132 1.55 -22.30 -3.94
CA TYR A 132 2.30 -22.30 -2.68
C TYR A 132 1.44 -22.75 -1.48
N ALA A 133 0.33 -23.48 -1.72
CA ALA A 133 -0.66 -23.82 -0.69
C ALA A 133 -0.04 -24.52 0.53
N SER A 134 0.93 -25.41 0.31
CA SER A 134 1.59 -26.18 1.39
C SER A 134 2.37 -25.32 2.38
N LYS A 135 2.80 -24.12 1.97
CA LYS A 135 3.56 -23.19 2.85
C LYS A 135 2.88 -21.85 3.09
N THR A 136 1.69 -21.63 2.51
CA THR A 136 0.95 -20.37 2.64
C THR A 136 -0.10 -20.47 3.75
N THR A 137 -0.06 -19.52 4.67
CA THR A 137 -1.07 -19.33 5.71
C THR A 137 -1.77 -18.00 5.51
N PHE A 138 -3.11 -18.01 5.38
CA PHE A 138 -3.92 -16.82 5.38
C PHE A 138 -4.20 -16.38 6.80
N ILE A 139 -3.83 -15.16 7.13
CA ILE A 139 -4.12 -14.56 8.43
C ILE A 139 -5.45 -13.83 8.31
N SER A 140 -6.47 -14.34 9.02
CA SER A 140 -7.80 -13.74 9.15
C SER A 140 -7.83 -12.73 10.30
N ASP A 141 -8.89 -11.95 10.35
CA ASP A 141 -9.19 -10.96 11.40
C ASP A 141 -8.08 -9.90 11.59
N VAL A 142 -7.55 -9.48 10.49
CA VAL A 142 -6.53 -8.44 10.47
C VAL A 142 -7.19 -7.07 10.49
N HIS A 143 -6.83 -6.28 11.48
CA HIS A 143 -7.30 -4.92 11.64
C HIS A 143 -6.19 -3.94 11.28
N PRO A 144 -6.41 -3.02 10.30
CA PRO A 144 -5.38 -2.08 9.84
C PRO A 144 -4.75 -1.24 10.96
N GLU A 145 -5.52 -0.93 12.02
CA GLU A 145 -5.01 -0.20 13.18
C GLU A 145 -3.95 -0.95 13.97
N LYS A 146 -3.89 -2.28 13.88
CA LYS A 146 -2.92 -3.12 14.58
C LYS A 146 -1.63 -3.36 13.79
N TYR A 147 -1.64 -3.05 12.49
CA TYR A 147 -0.52 -3.39 11.60
C TYR A 147 -0.12 -2.19 10.75
N ARG A 148 1.00 -1.55 11.07
CA ARG A 148 1.53 -0.41 10.33
C ARG A 148 1.80 -0.72 8.85
N LEU A 149 2.10 -1.97 8.54
CA LEU A 149 2.30 -2.41 7.16
C LEU A 149 1.03 -2.29 6.29
N PHE A 150 -0.17 -2.43 6.87
CA PHE A 150 -1.41 -2.16 6.11
C PHE A 150 -1.57 -0.70 5.74
N GLN A 151 -1.26 0.19 6.68
CA GLN A 151 -1.30 1.63 6.46
C GLN A 151 -0.24 2.06 5.43
N ALA A 152 0.94 1.43 5.46
CA ALA A 152 1.96 1.60 4.42
C ALA A 152 1.47 1.09 3.05
N ALA A 153 0.79 -0.06 3.00
CA ALA A 153 0.21 -0.60 1.77
C ALA A 153 -0.89 0.30 1.21
N ASP A 154 -1.78 0.85 2.05
CA ASP A 154 -2.79 1.84 1.66
C ASP A 154 -2.14 3.10 1.08
N THR A 155 -1.09 3.60 1.74
CA THR A 155 -0.32 4.75 1.24
C THR A 155 0.30 4.48 -0.13
N LEU A 156 0.96 3.33 -0.29
CA LEU A 156 1.56 2.93 -1.58
C LEU A 156 0.50 2.79 -2.66
N CYS A 157 -0.64 2.15 -2.36
CA CYS A 157 -1.75 1.97 -3.29
C CYS A 157 -2.33 3.32 -3.74
N THR A 158 -2.57 4.23 -2.81
CA THR A 158 -3.08 5.58 -3.10
C THR A 158 -2.11 6.38 -3.99
N LEU A 159 -0.81 6.32 -3.71
CA LEU A 159 0.20 7.01 -4.52
C LEU A 159 0.36 6.38 -5.91
N GLU A 160 0.31 5.05 -6.02
CA GLU A 160 0.36 4.38 -7.32
C GLU A 160 -0.89 4.62 -8.16
N LEU A 161 -2.07 4.72 -7.54
CA LEU A 161 -3.29 5.13 -8.25
C LEU A 161 -3.17 6.55 -8.80
N ALA A 162 -2.62 7.49 -8.02
CA ALA A 162 -2.36 8.85 -8.49
C ALA A 162 -1.35 8.86 -9.66
N ARG A 163 -0.30 8.03 -9.59
CA ARG A 163 0.68 7.86 -10.67
C ARG A 163 0.02 7.29 -11.93
N PHE A 164 -0.78 6.25 -11.78
CA PHE A 164 -1.48 5.60 -12.87
C PHE A 164 -2.43 6.58 -13.60
N LYS A 165 -3.22 7.36 -12.87
CA LYS A 165 -4.08 8.41 -13.44
C LYS A 165 -3.27 9.37 -14.31
N LEU A 166 -2.16 9.88 -13.79
CA LEU A 166 -1.30 10.82 -14.53
C LEU A 166 -0.68 10.19 -15.78
N GLN A 167 -0.26 8.93 -15.72
CA GLN A 167 0.28 8.19 -16.87
C GLN A 167 -0.77 7.90 -17.93
N SER A 168 -2.04 7.72 -17.51
CA SER A 168 -3.19 7.54 -18.41
C SER A 168 -3.74 8.85 -18.98
N GLY A 169 -3.05 9.99 -18.72
CA GLY A 169 -3.49 11.30 -19.18
C GLY A 169 -4.65 11.91 -18.38
N GLU A 170 -5.01 11.29 -17.26
CA GLU A 170 -6.01 11.83 -16.34
C GLU A 170 -5.37 12.89 -15.41
N HIS A 171 -6.21 13.74 -14.84
CA HIS A 171 -5.79 14.76 -13.90
C HIS A 171 -6.01 14.30 -12.46
N LEU A 172 -5.18 14.80 -11.55
CA LEU A 172 -5.46 14.71 -10.13
C LEU A 172 -6.71 15.52 -9.80
N SER A 173 -7.48 15.07 -8.83
CA SER A 173 -8.56 15.88 -8.25
C SER A 173 -8.00 17.17 -7.66
N THR A 174 -8.85 18.18 -7.51
CA THR A 174 -8.47 19.45 -6.89
C THR A 174 -7.87 19.24 -5.50
N SER A 175 -8.46 18.35 -4.70
CA SER A 175 -7.97 18.01 -3.36
C SER A 175 -6.58 17.37 -3.39
N GLU A 176 -6.32 16.41 -4.29
CA GLU A 176 -5.03 15.79 -4.47
C GLU A 176 -3.98 16.81 -4.91
N PHE A 177 -4.29 17.63 -5.92
CA PHE A 177 -3.37 18.65 -6.42
C PHE A 177 -3.00 19.67 -5.35
N GLN A 178 -3.99 20.17 -4.62
CA GLN A 178 -3.77 21.13 -3.52
C GLN A 178 -2.98 20.47 -2.38
N PHE A 179 -3.32 19.23 -2.01
CA PHE A 179 -2.63 18.51 -0.95
C PHE A 179 -1.16 18.32 -1.27
N PHE A 180 -0.80 17.86 -2.45
CA PHE A 180 0.59 17.61 -2.83
C PHE A 180 1.36 18.89 -3.18
N GLY A 181 0.69 20.00 -3.47
CA GLY A 181 1.31 21.27 -3.87
C GLY A 181 1.92 21.22 -5.26
N GLY A 182 1.29 20.45 -6.16
CA GLY A 182 1.66 20.33 -7.55
C GLY A 182 2.51 19.11 -7.91
N LEU A 183 2.60 18.84 -9.21
CA LEU A 183 3.20 17.62 -9.75
C LEU A 183 4.71 17.49 -9.45
N GLY A 184 5.44 18.60 -9.41
CA GLY A 184 6.86 18.60 -9.07
C GLY A 184 7.13 18.08 -7.67
N ASN A 185 6.34 18.55 -6.69
CA ASN A 185 6.42 18.09 -5.30
C ASN A 185 6.01 16.62 -5.17
N LEU A 186 4.89 16.23 -5.82
CA LEU A 186 4.42 14.85 -5.83
C LEU A 186 5.48 13.88 -6.35
N ASN A 187 6.10 14.23 -7.49
CA ASN A 187 7.16 13.40 -8.06
C ASN A 187 8.40 13.32 -7.15
N LYS A 188 8.88 14.47 -6.67
CA LYS A 188 10.13 14.56 -5.87
C LYS A 188 9.99 13.87 -4.51
N HIS A 189 8.88 14.11 -3.79
CA HIS A 189 8.76 13.75 -2.39
C HIS A 189 7.99 12.45 -2.15
N TYR A 190 7.22 11.97 -3.16
CA TYR A 190 6.40 10.76 -3.02
C TYR A 190 6.75 9.70 -4.08
N PHE A 191 6.59 9.98 -5.37
CA PHE A 191 6.81 8.96 -6.40
C PHE A 191 8.26 8.45 -6.47
N LYS A 192 9.24 9.34 -6.50
CA LYS A 192 10.64 8.95 -6.55
C LYS A 192 11.09 8.12 -5.34
N PRO A 193 10.70 8.45 -4.09
CA PRO A 193 10.99 7.61 -2.94
C PRO A 193 10.36 6.21 -3.01
N ILE A 194 9.08 6.08 -3.35
CA ILE A 194 8.43 4.78 -3.40
C ILE A 194 8.93 3.91 -4.56
N SER A 195 9.33 4.50 -5.67
CA SER A 195 9.90 3.75 -6.81
C SER A 195 11.14 2.95 -6.44
N ARG A 196 11.86 3.35 -5.40
CA ARG A 196 13.03 2.60 -4.88
C ARG A 196 12.64 1.32 -4.14
N LYS A 197 11.37 1.20 -3.78
CA LYS A 197 10.79 0.05 -3.08
C LYS A 197 10.03 -0.91 -4.01
N LEU A 198 9.94 -0.56 -5.30
CA LEU A 198 9.33 -1.45 -6.29
C LEU A 198 10.15 -2.74 -6.40
N CYS A 199 9.44 -3.86 -6.28
CA CYS A 199 9.98 -5.17 -6.58
C CYS A 199 10.28 -5.24 -8.09
N LYS A 200 11.53 -5.49 -8.40
CA LYS A 200 12.01 -5.65 -9.79
C LYS A 200 11.62 -7.00 -10.32
#